data_c7309259ddd1c2ce78f0af9c35331b80
#
_entry.id   c7309259ddd1c2ce78f0af9c35331b80
#
_cell.length_a   1.000
_cell.length_b   1.000
_cell.length_c   1.000
_cell.angle_alpha   90.00
_cell.angle_beta   90.00
_cell.angle_gamma   90.00
#
_symmetry.space_group_name_H-M   'P 1'
#
loop_
_entity.id
_entity.type
_entity.pdbx_description
1 polymer ?
#
loop_
_entity_poly.entity_id
_entity_poly.type
_entity_poly.pdbx_seq_one_letter_code
_entity_poly.pdbx_strand_id
1 'polypeptide(L)'
;MKVRANEHIPVALERTIELLAPALSVSSPYLIDATIGLGGHTEALLEKFPALHVIGIDRDKSALEKATTRLARFGSRATVVHALYDHLSQVANNQGVSEVHGILFDLGVSSMQLDQSNRGFAYSLEAPLDMRMDQSTGVSAGEVINSYSHEELTRIIREYGEEKFASRIAARIIDARKAGPVTSTTALAQIVKESIPAATRRTGGNPAKRTFQAFRIYVNNEIEVLDRAIPTALELLAINGRMVVLSYHSLEDRIVKRAFTEVSSTDVPHGLPVEPKPARYQLLTRSSEGASAHEMEVNPRAQSVRIRAIERRAA
;
A
#
# COMPACT_ATOMS: atom_id res chain seq x y z
N MET A 1 12.72 3.88 26.76
CA MET A 1 13.29 4.50 25.54
C MET A 1 12.59 5.84 25.34
N LYS A 2 13.28 6.98 25.33
CA LYS A 2 12.66 8.29 25.03
C LYS A 2 12.35 8.33 23.54
N VAL A 3 11.07 8.29 23.16
CA VAL A 3 10.60 8.56 21.81
C VAL A 3 11.07 9.97 21.44
N ARG A 4 11.92 10.11 20.43
CA ARG A 4 12.25 11.43 19.87
C ARG A 4 10.99 12.00 19.25
N ALA A 5 10.55 13.14 19.70
CA ALA A 5 9.34 13.84 19.26
C ALA A 5 9.49 14.31 17.80
N ASN A 6 9.41 13.41 16.81
CA ASN A 6 9.25 13.59 15.36
C ASN A 6 9.60 12.29 14.58
N GLU A 7 9.78 11.13 15.23
CA GLU A 7 10.01 9.89 14.48
C GLU A 7 8.67 9.28 14.07
N HIS A 8 8.50 9.16 12.78
CA HIS A 8 7.36 8.44 12.19
C HIS A 8 7.42 6.98 12.62
N ILE A 9 6.45 6.55 13.44
CA ILE A 9 6.29 5.14 13.85
C ILE A 9 5.59 4.41 12.72
N PRO A 10 6.21 3.35 12.13
CA PRO A 10 5.55 2.52 11.12
C PRO A 10 4.26 1.91 11.66
N VAL A 11 3.24 1.82 10.82
CA VAL A 11 1.94 1.22 11.23
C VAL A 11 2.09 -0.27 11.47
N ALA A 12 1.48 -0.79 12.52
CA ALA A 12 1.47 -2.21 12.89
C ALA A 12 2.87 -2.84 13.01
N LEU A 13 3.87 -2.05 13.42
CA LEU A 13 5.28 -2.48 13.45
C LEU A 13 5.49 -3.74 14.26
N GLU A 14 5.03 -3.77 15.52
CA GLU A 14 5.21 -4.93 16.41
C GLU A 14 4.55 -6.18 15.82
N ARG A 15 3.31 -6.05 15.34
CA ARG A 15 2.56 -7.16 14.75
C ARG A 15 3.21 -7.68 13.47
N THR A 16 3.72 -6.80 12.62
CA THR A 16 4.48 -7.16 11.41
C THR A 16 5.73 -7.98 11.76
N ILE A 17 6.48 -7.53 12.77
CA ILE A 17 7.67 -8.24 13.25
C ILE A 17 7.29 -9.61 13.83
N GLU A 18 6.23 -9.72 14.64
CA GLU A 18 5.76 -11.01 15.19
C GLU A 18 5.40 -12.01 14.10
N LEU A 19 4.67 -11.56 13.07
CA LEU A 19 4.25 -12.41 11.97
C LEU A 19 5.42 -12.90 11.12
N LEU A 20 6.43 -12.06 10.90
CA LEU A 20 7.61 -12.39 10.09
C LEU A 20 8.67 -13.16 10.88
N ALA A 21 8.77 -12.98 12.19
CA ALA A 21 9.86 -13.52 13.01
C ALA A 21 10.17 -15.01 12.82
N PRO A 22 9.19 -15.93 12.76
CA PRO A 22 9.50 -17.35 12.54
C PRO A 22 10.24 -17.64 11.24
N ALA A 23 9.89 -16.94 10.16
CA ALA A 23 10.52 -17.10 8.86
C ALA A 23 11.93 -16.46 8.79
N LEU A 24 12.19 -15.44 9.62
CA LEU A 24 13.45 -14.71 9.65
C LEU A 24 14.45 -15.26 10.65
N SER A 25 14.12 -16.33 11.39
CA SER A 25 14.98 -16.96 12.41
C SER A 25 15.88 -18.06 11.83
N VAL A 26 16.22 -17.98 10.55
CA VAL A 26 17.15 -18.90 9.88
C VAL A 26 18.55 -18.27 9.76
N SER A 27 19.55 -19.01 9.28
CA SER A 27 20.96 -18.59 9.31
C SER A 27 21.27 -17.38 8.43
N SER A 28 20.59 -17.21 7.30
CA SER A 28 20.81 -16.08 6.36
C SER A 28 19.50 -15.72 5.68
N PRO A 29 18.54 -15.13 6.39
CA PRO A 29 17.25 -14.80 5.82
C PRO A 29 17.31 -13.60 4.88
N TYR A 30 16.55 -13.69 3.79
CA TYR A 30 16.27 -12.56 2.91
C TYR A 30 14.82 -12.12 3.08
N LEU A 31 14.62 -10.82 3.09
CA LEU A 31 13.28 -10.20 3.09
C LEU A 31 13.19 -9.17 1.97
N ILE A 32 12.06 -9.13 1.28
CA ILE A 32 11.70 -8.00 0.42
C ILE A 32 10.73 -7.09 1.17
N ASP A 33 11.12 -5.83 1.36
CA ASP A 33 10.21 -4.75 1.72
C ASP A 33 9.75 -4.09 0.42
N ALA A 34 8.58 -4.48 -0.07
CA ALA A 34 8.07 -4.10 -1.38
C ALA A 34 7.62 -2.63 -1.45
N THR A 35 7.53 -1.98 -0.29
CA THR A 35 7.07 -0.60 -0.10
C THR A 35 7.90 0.10 0.97
N ILE A 36 9.23 0.10 0.77
CA ILE A 36 10.19 0.51 1.83
C ILE A 36 9.93 1.91 2.38
N GLY A 37 9.38 2.83 1.58
CA GLY A 37 9.10 4.19 1.98
C GLY A 37 10.32 4.86 2.61
N LEU A 38 10.19 5.27 3.88
CA LEU A 38 11.29 5.87 4.65
C LEU A 38 12.17 4.83 5.39
N GLY A 39 11.95 3.53 5.17
CA GLY A 39 12.75 2.45 5.74
C GLY A 39 12.45 2.10 7.20
N GLY A 40 11.32 2.53 7.77
CA GLY A 40 11.02 2.33 9.18
C GLY A 40 10.82 0.89 9.60
N HIS A 41 10.03 0.10 8.86
CA HIS A 41 9.88 -1.33 9.08
C HIS A 41 11.19 -2.07 8.86
N THR A 42 11.88 -1.78 7.75
CA THR A 42 13.17 -2.37 7.41
C THR A 42 14.22 -2.12 8.50
N GLU A 43 14.31 -0.91 9.03
CA GLU A 43 15.25 -0.57 10.11
C GLU A 43 15.00 -1.44 11.34
N ALA A 44 13.75 -1.50 11.81
CA ALA A 44 13.39 -2.29 12.99
C ALA A 44 13.63 -3.80 12.80
N LEU A 45 13.37 -4.32 11.59
CA LEU A 45 13.65 -5.72 11.25
C LEU A 45 15.15 -6.01 11.23
N LEU A 46 15.98 -5.15 10.64
CA LEU A 46 17.44 -5.30 10.60
C LEU A 46 18.09 -5.19 11.98
N GLU A 47 17.52 -4.38 12.89
CA GLU A 47 17.94 -4.31 14.29
C GLU A 47 17.63 -5.60 15.06
N LYS A 48 16.42 -6.13 14.83
CA LYS A 48 15.94 -7.30 15.56
C LYS A 48 16.58 -8.61 15.06
N PHE A 49 16.90 -8.71 13.76
CA PHE A 49 17.46 -9.91 13.12
C PHE A 49 18.85 -9.62 12.54
N PRO A 50 19.94 -9.86 13.29
CA PRO A 50 21.30 -9.49 12.85
C PRO A 50 21.77 -10.20 11.57
N ALA A 51 21.24 -11.41 11.27
CA ALA A 51 21.56 -12.15 10.06
C ALA A 51 20.71 -11.77 8.84
N LEU A 52 19.69 -10.91 9.01
CA LEU A 52 18.75 -10.55 7.96
C LEU A 52 19.40 -9.66 6.89
N HIS A 53 19.08 -9.98 5.63
CA HIS A 53 19.31 -9.13 4.47
C HIS A 53 17.97 -8.63 3.92
N VAL A 54 17.86 -7.34 3.64
CA VAL A 54 16.64 -6.72 3.11
C VAL A 54 16.90 -6.10 1.75
N ILE A 55 15.99 -6.41 0.81
CA ILE A 55 15.88 -5.73 -0.48
C ILE A 55 14.65 -4.84 -0.38
N GLY A 56 14.85 -3.54 -0.28
CA GLY A 56 13.76 -2.55 -0.19
C GLY A 56 13.45 -1.96 -1.55
N ILE A 57 12.17 -1.95 -1.92
CA ILE A 57 11.69 -1.44 -3.20
C ILE A 57 10.76 -0.26 -2.95
N ASP A 58 10.92 0.80 -3.72
CA ASP A 58 9.93 1.89 -3.79
C ASP A 58 9.99 2.54 -5.19
N ARG A 59 8.88 3.12 -5.59
CA ARG A 59 8.77 3.94 -6.82
C ARG A 59 9.06 5.42 -6.59
N ASP A 60 9.05 5.88 -5.34
CA ASP A 60 9.30 7.28 -4.97
C ASP A 60 10.80 7.50 -4.68
N LYS A 61 11.50 8.15 -5.61
CA LYS A 61 12.93 8.45 -5.49
C LYS A 61 13.28 9.25 -4.23
N SER A 62 12.40 10.18 -3.83
CA SER A 62 12.62 11.00 -2.63
C SER A 62 12.50 10.17 -1.34
N ALA A 63 11.67 9.13 -1.34
CA ALA A 63 11.59 8.18 -0.24
C ALA A 63 12.85 7.32 -0.17
N LEU A 64 13.31 6.81 -1.32
CA LEU A 64 14.53 5.98 -1.43
C LEU A 64 15.79 6.71 -0.95
N GLU A 65 15.96 7.98 -1.26
CA GLU A 65 17.09 8.79 -0.76
C GLU A 65 17.14 8.83 0.77
N LYS A 66 15.98 9.03 1.39
CA LYS A 66 15.85 9.03 2.87
C LYS A 66 16.05 7.63 3.46
N ALA A 67 15.46 6.59 2.84
CA ALA A 67 15.66 5.21 3.25
C ALA A 67 17.13 4.81 3.17
N THR A 68 17.83 5.15 2.07
CA THR A 68 19.25 4.89 1.89
C THR A 68 20.07 5.53 3.01
N THR A 69 19.80 6.79 3.33
CA THR A 69 20.49 7.50 4.42
C THR A 69 20.23 6.84 5.77
N ARG A 70 18.97 6.50 6.06
CA ARG A 70 18.55 5.86 7.31
C ARG A 70 19.18 4.48 7.50
N LEU A 71 19.26 3.71 6.44
CA LEU A 71 19.74 2.33 6.46
C LEU A 71 21.25 2.18 6.24
N ALA A 72 21.98 3.27 5.97
CA ALA A 72 23.41 3.23 5.67
C ALA A 72 24.26 2.48 6.72
N ARG A 73 23.88 2.57 7.99
CA ARG A 73 24.57 1.87 9.10
C ARG A 73 24.53 0.34 9.02
N PHE A 74 23.61 -0.23 8.24
CA PHE A 74 23.48 -1.69 8.08
C PHE A 74 24.36 -2.24 6.94
N GLY A 75 25.03 -1.37 6.17
CA GLY A 75 25.93 -1.76 5.09
C GLY A 75 25.26 -2.64 4.05
N SER A 76 25.92 -3.75 3.69
CA SER A 76 25.44 -4.70 2.67
C SER A 76 24.18 -5.47 3.05
N ARG A 77 23.71 -5.36 4.29
CA ARG A 77 22.44 -6.02 4.70
C ARG A 77 21.19 -5.27 4.23
N ALA A 78 21.32 -4.04 3.74
CA ALA A 78 20.22 -3.25 3.23
C ALA A 78 20.52 -2.80 1.79
N THR A 79 19.77 -3.31 0.84
CA THR A 79 19.81 -2.88 -0.57
C THR A 79 18.52 -2.13 -0.88
N VAL A 80 18.64 -0.92 -1.45
CA VAL A 80 17.47 -0.06 -1.81
C VAL A 80 17.39 0.08 -3.32
N VAL A 81 16.24 -0.24 -3.91
CA VAL A 81 16.04 -0.31 -5.36
C VAL A 81 14.85 0.53 -5.80
N HIS A 82 15.05 1.37 -6.81
CA HIS A 82 13.98 2.12 -7.46
C HIS A 82 13.27 1.24 -8.49
N ALA A 83 12.08 0.75 -8.14
CA ALA A 83 11.24 -0.08 -9.01
C ALA A 83 9.78 -0.05 -8.55
N LEU A 84 8.87 -0.51 -9.40
CA LEU A 84 7.54 -0.93 -8.99
C LEU A 84 7.62 -2.29 -8.31
N TYR A 85 6.80 -2.52 -7.30
CA TYR A 85 6.83 -3.77 -6.56
C TYR A 85 6.30 -4.99 -7.34
N ASP A 86 5.62 -4.82 -8.48
CA ASP A 86 5.30 -5.93 -9.39
C ASP A 86 6.53 -6.48 -10.14
N HIS A 87 7.67 -5.77 -10.07
CA HIS A 87 8.97 -6.26 -10.57
C HIS A 87 9.81 -6.96 -9.50
N LEU A 88 9.25 -7.27 -8.33
CA LEU A 88 10.00 -7.80 -7.17
C LEU A 88 10.84 -9.05 -7.48
N SER A 89 10.35 -9.99 -8.32
CA SER A 89 11.12 -11.17 -8.73
C SER A 89 12.33 -10.80 -9.57
N GLN A 90 12.20 -9.87 -10.50
CA GLN A 90 13.32 -9.38 -11.29
C GLN A 90 14.36 -8.68 -10.41
N VAL A 91 13.89 -7.87 -9.46
CA VAL A 91 14.76 -7.19 -8.49
C VAL A 91 15.52 -8.20 -7.65
N ALA A 92 14.87 -9.23 -7.12
CA ALA A 92 15.49 -10.30 -6.35
C ALA A 92 16.56 -11.05 -7.19
N ASN A 93 16.21 -11.45 -8.40
CA ASN A 93 17.11 -12.17 -9.32
C ASN A 93 18.36 -11.34 -9.65
N ASN A 94 18.22 -10.02 -9.85
CA ASN A 94 19.34 -9.10 -10.10
C ASN A 94 20.28 -8.99 -8.89
N GLN A 95 19.80 -9.33 -7.68
CA GLN A 95 20.62 -9.43 -6.45
C GLN A 95 21.13 -10.87 -6.18
N GLY A 96 20.90 -11.79 -7.11
CA GLY A 96 21.30 -13.21 -6.94
C GLY A 96 20.42 -14.00 -5.96
N VAL A 97 19.21 -13.51 -5.66
CA VAL A 97 18.27 -14.11 -4.72
C VAL A 97 17.13 -14.75 -5.49
N SER A 98 17.01 -16.09 -5.42
CA SER A 98 15.98 -16.86 -6.12
C SER A 98 14.72 -17.10 -5.28
N GLU A 99 14.83 -17.02 -3.95
CA GLU A 99 13.71 -17.13 -3.03
C GLU A 99 13.96 -16.30 -1.77
N VAL A 100 12.89 -15.87 -1.08
CA VAL A 100 12.98 -15.04 0.12
C VAL A 100 12.17 -15.62 1.26
N HIS A 101 12.62 -15.38 2.49
CA HIS A 101 11.99 -15.87 3.72
C HIS A 101 10.88 -14.94 4.22
N GLY A 102 10.93 -13.66 3.83
CA GLY A 102 9.91 -12.68 4.19
C GLY A 102 9.56 -11.76 3.03
N ILE A 103 8.29 -11.36 2.95
CA ILE A 103 7.85 -10.27 2.08
C ILE A 103 6.90 -9.38 2.88
N LEU A 104 7.15 -8.08 2.83
CA LEU A 104 6.30 -7.05 3.43
C LEU A 104 5.75 -6.13 2.35
N PHE A 105 4.44 -5.89 2.40
CA PHE A 105 3.77 -4.80 1.70
C PHE A 105 3.11 -3.90 2.75
N ASP A 106 3.54 -2.64 2.83
CA ASP A 106 2.85 -1.57 3.56
C ASP A 106 2.25 -0.62 2.53
N LEU A 107 1.00 -0.93 2.11
CA LEU A 107 0.37 -0.30 0.95
C LEU A 107 -0.06 1.15 1.22
N GLY A 108 -0.38 1.87 0.16
CA GLY A 108 -0.87 3.24 0.23
C GLY A 108 0.22 4.30 0.12
N VAL A 109 0.09 5.39 0.87
CA VAL A 109 0.99 6.55 0.79
C VAL A 109 1.86 6.69 2.03
N SER A 110 3.11 7.06 1.82
CA SER A 110 4.01 7.37 2.93
C SER A 110 3.59 8.68 3.62
N SER A 111 4.00 8.82 4.89
CA SER A 111 3.78 10.06 5.64
C SER A 111 4.37 11.27 4.94
N MET A 112 5.55 11.09 4.37
CA MET A 112 6.23 12.15 3.63
C MET A 112 5.38 12.67 2.47
N GLN A 113 4.71 11.78 1.72
CA GLN A 113 3.85 12.18 0.61
C GLN A 113 2.63 12.98 1.08
N LEU A 114 2.07 12.65 2.26
CA LEU A 114 0.96 13.39 2.86
C LEU A 114 1.39 14.73 3.44
N ASP A 115 2.60 14.81 4.01
CA ASP A 115 3.10 16.00 4.72
C ASP A 115 3.75 17.02 3.76
N GLN A 116 4.18 16.59 2.57
CA GLN A 116 4.73 17.49 1.54
C GLN A 116 3.63 18.18 0.75
N SER A 117 3.47 19.50 0.97
CA SER A 117 2.43 20.29 0.33
C SER A 117 2.49 20.32 -1.21
N ASN A 118 3.66 20.12 -1.81
CA ASN A 118 3.83 20.14 -3.27
C ASN A 118 3.44 18.82 -3.98
N ARG A 119 3.10 17.76 -3.24
CA ARG A 119 2.78 16.44 -3.78
C ARG A 119 1.29 16.24 -4.10
N GLY A 120 0.40 17.03 -3.51
CA GLY A 120 -1.03 17.00 -3.79
C GLY A 120 -1.83 15.83 -3.20
N PHE A 121 -1.28 15.02 -2.29
CA PHE A 121 -1.99 13.89 -1.68
C PHE A 121 -2.98 14.29 -0.59
N ALA A 122 -2.75 15.41 0.10
CA ALA A 122 -3.58 15.87 1.19
C ALA A 122 -4.65 16.87 0.73
N TYR A 123 -5.91 16.53 0.98
CA TYR A 123 -7.05 17.41 0.68
C TYR A 123 -7.20 18.62 1.62
N SER A 124 -6.47 18.63 2.74
CA SER A 124 -6.51 19.68 3.76
C SER A 124 -5.46 20.77 3.58
N LEU A 125 -4.44 20.52 2.76
CA LEU A 125 -3.36 21.46 2.47
C LEU A 125 -3.51 21.96 1.03
N GLU A 126 -3.32 23.25 0.80
CA GLU A 126 -3.31 23.79 -0.55
C GLU A 126 -2.04 23.37 -1.29
N ALA A 127 -2.25 22.71 -2.42
CA ALA A 127 -1.18 22.13 -3.21
C ALA A 127 -1.57 21.99 -4.68
N PRO A 128 -0.61 21.89 -5.62
CA PRO A 128 -0.89 21.41 -6.97
C PRO A 128 -1.51 20.02 -6.95
N LEU A 129 -2.41 19.73 -7.89
CA LEU A 129 -3.04 18.41 -8.05
C LEU A 129 -2.11 17.44 -8.81
N ASP A 130 -0.99 17.03 -8.18
CA ASP A 130 -0.06 16.07 -8.81
C ASP A 130 -0.48 14.63 -8.50
N MET A 131 -0.40 14.19 -7.26
CA MET A 131 -0.69 12.85 -6.74
C MET A 131 0.16 11.70 -7.32
N ARG A 132 1.16 11.97 -8.16
CA ARG A 132 2.08 10.94 -8.65
C ARG A 132 3.08 10.58 -7.56
N MET A 133 3.27 9.29 -7.31
CA MET A 133 4.33 8.80 -6.41
C MET A 133 5.70 8.92 -7.07
N ASP A 134 5.80 8.61 -8.37
CA ASP A 134 6.95 8.97 -9.21
C ASP A 134 6.59 10.15 -10.12
N GLN A 135 7.09 11.34 -9.80
CA GLN A 135 6.79 12.57 -10.55
C GLN A 135 7.50 12.65 -11.92
N SER A 136 8.41 11.72 -12.20
CA SER A 136 9.14 11.69 -13.48
C SER A 136 8.33 11.04 -14.62
N THR A 137 7.22 10.36 -14.31
CA THR A 137 6.42 9.61 -15.29
C THR A 137 4.92 9.78 -15.08
N GLY A 138 4.14 9.44 -16.10
CA GLY A 138 2.68 9.39 -16.01
C GLY A 138 2.00 10.76 -16.00
N VAL A 139 0.66 10.72 -15.96
CA VAL A 139 -0.20 11.89 -15.91
C VAL A 139 -0.51 12.30 -14.47
N SER A 140 -0.57 13.60 -14.19
CA SER A 140 -0.94 14.13 -12.89
C SER A 140 -2.46 14.07 -12.66
N ALA A 141 -2.89 14.13 -11.40
CA ALA A 141 -4.32 14.24 -11.08
C ALA A 141 -4.95 15.51 -11.68
N GLY A 142 -4.19 16.60 -11.75
CA GLY A 142 -4.63 17.84 -12.39
C GLY A 142 -4.89 17.67 -13.88
N GLU A 143 -4.05 16.96 -14.61
CA GLU A 143 -4.27 16.64 -16.03
C GLU A 143 -5.51 15.78 -16.20
N VAL A 144 -5.68 14.71 -15.39
CA VAL A 144 -6.88 13.87 -15.44
C VAL A 144 -8.14 14.68 -15.17
N ILE A 145 -8.16 15.49 -14.13
CA ILE A 145 -9.31 16.30 -13.73
C ILE A 145 -9.70 17.32 -14.80
N ASN A 146 -8.72 17.93 -15.47
CA ASN A 146 -8.97 19.01 -16.42
C ASN A 146 -9.18 18.54 -17.87
N SER A 147 -8.79 17.31 -18.25
CA SER A 147 -8.87 16.82 -19.63
C SER A 147 -9.87 15.69 -19.86
N TYR A 148 -10.15 14.84 -18.84
CA TYR A 148 -10.98 13.64 -19.03
C TYR A 148 -12.47 13.99 -19.17
N SER A 149 -13.22 13.09 -19.83
CA SER A 149 -14.66 13.21 -20.00
C SER A 149 -15.42 12.99 -18.69
N HIS A 150 -16.72 13.35 -18.69
CA HIS A 150 -17.61 13.09 -17.55
C HIS A 150 -17.67 11.59 -17.22
N GLU A 151 -17.73 10.74 -18.25
CA GLU A 151 -17.82 9.28 -18.12
C GLU A 151 -16.56 8.71 -17.47
N GLU A 152 -15.38 9.14 -17.93
CA GLU A 152 -14.09 8.70 -17.40
C GLU A 152 -13.91 9.14 -15.94
N LEU A 153 -14.19 10.40 -15.62
CA LEU A 153 -14.14 10.90 -14.23
C LEU A 153 -15.13 10.15 -13.34
N THR A 154 -16.35 9.89 -13.83
CA THR A 154 -17.36 9.12 -13.09
C THR A 154 -16.89 7.70 -12.81
N ARG A 155 -16.29 7.04 -13.80
CA ARG A 155 -15.73 5.69 -13.66
C ARG A 155 -14.62 5.67 -12.61
N ILE A 156 -13.63 6.54 -12.73
CA ILE A 156 -12.50 6.64 -11.79
C ILE A 156 -13.01 6.84 -10.35
N ILE A 157 -13.88 7.82 -10.13
CA ILE A 157 -14.39 8.16 -8.79
C ILE A 157 -15.25 7.01 -8.22
N ARG A 158 -16.02 6.31 -9.06
CA ARG A 158 -16.87 5.20 -8.64
C ARG A 158 -16.07 3.94 -8.33
N GLU A 159 -15.17 3.55 -9.22
CA GLU A 159 -14.42 2.29 -9.12
C GLU A 159 -13.36 2.36 -8.02
N TYR A 160 -12.53 3.40 -8.01
CA TYR A 160 -11.42 3.52 -7.08
C TYR A 160 -11.75 4.27 -5.78
N GLY A 161 -12.81 5.08 -5.77
CA GLY A 161 -13.28 5.77 -4.57
C GLY A 161 -14.43 5.05 -3.86
N GLU A 162 -15.09 4.09 -4.51
CA GLU A 162 -16.36 3.50 -4.05
C GLU A 162 -17.37 4.60 -3.67
N GLU A 163 -17.38 5.71 -4.44
CA GLU A 163 -18.14 6.92 -4.13
C GLU A 163 -19.52 6.90 -4.81
N LYS A 164 -20.57 6.98 -4.01
CA LYS A 164 -21.97 6.92 -4.49
C LYS A 164 -22.35 8.13 -5.37
N PHE A 165 -21.76 9.27 -5.08
CA PHE A 165 -22.05 10.53 -5.78
C PHE A 165 -21.09 10.81 -6.95
N ALA A 166 -20.39 9.79 -7.47
CA ALA A 166 -19.36 9.89 -8.49
C ALA A 166 -19.78 10.73 -9.70
N SER A 167 -20.94 10.42 -10.31
CA SER A 167 -21.44 11.16 -11.47
C SER A 167 -21.73 12.64 -11.16
N ARG A 168 -22.27 12.93 -9.98
CA ARG A 168 -22.51 14.30 -9.55
C ARG A 168 -21.22 15.09 -9.31
N ILE A 169 -20.21 14.43 -8.71
CA ILE A 169 -18.88 15.01 -8.52
C ILE A 169 -18.24 15.30 -9.87
N ALA A 170 -18.25 14.32 -10.80
CA ALA A 170 -17.73 14.48 -12.14
C ALA A 170 -18.40 15.65 -12.89
N ALA A 171 -19.74 15.76 -12.86
CA ALA A 171 -20.47 16.87 -13.46
C ALA A 171 -20.01 18.22 -12.90
N ARG A 172 -19.84 18.34 -11.59
CA ARG A 172 -19.38 19.58 -10.93
C ARG A 172 -17.93 19.92 -11.28
N ILE A 173 -17.05 18.91 -11.44
CA ILE A 173 -15.68 19.13 -11.95
C ILE A 173 -15.73 19.68 -13.37
N ILE A 174 -16.55 19.07 -14.27
CA ILE A 174 -16.73 19.54 -15.64
C ILE A 174 -17.26 20.99 -15.68
N ASP A 175 -18.20 21.32 -14.83
CA ASP A 175 -18.74 22.69 -14.75
C ASP A 175 -17.70 23.67 -14.22
N ALA A 176 -16.97 23.31 -13.18
CA ALA A 176 -15.95 24.18 -12.59
C ALA A 176 -14.84 24.53 -13.59
N ARG A 177 -14.35 23.53 -14.36
CA ARG A 177 -13.28 23.78 -15.33
C ARG A 177 -13.68 24.63 -16.54
N LYS A 178 -14.98 24.88 -16.80
CA LYS A 178 -15.44 25.83 -17.80
C LYS A 178 -15.07 27.27 -17.43
N ALA A 179 -15.03 27.58 -16.14
CA ALA A 179 -14.62 28.90 -15.64
C ALA A 179 -13.09 29.05 -15.52
N GLY A 180 -12.35 27.97 -15.59
CA GLY A 180 -10.90 27.90 -15.51
C GLY A 180 -10.43 26.55 -14.93
N PRO A 181 -9.18 26.17 -15.16
CA PRO A 181 -8.68 24.85 -14.72
C PRO A 181 -8.74 24.71 -13.19
N VAL A 182 -9.08 23.50 -12.72
CA VAL A 182 -9.01 23.13 -11.30
C VAL A 182 -7.55 22.81 -10.98
N THR A 183 -6.86 23.70 -10.26
CA THR A 183 -5.40 23.63 -10.10
C THR A 183 -4.93 23.19 -8.71
N SER A 184 -5.80 23.30 -7.68
CA SER A 184 -5.39 23.01 -6.31
C SER A 184 -6.25 21.95 -5.62
N THR A 185 -5.64 21.28 -4.66
CA THR A 185 -6.28 20.29 -3.79
C THR A 185 -7.48 20.87 -3.05
N THR A 186 -7.38 22.09 -2.54
CA THR A 186 -8.45 22.76 -1.82
C THR A 186 -9.62 23.09 -2.74
N ALA A 187 -9.38 23.52 -3.99
CA ALA A 187 -10.42 23.73 -4.99
C ALA A 187 -11.17 22.43 -5.30
N LEU A 188 -10.45 21.32 -5.54
CA LEU A 188 -11.08 20.01 -5.75
C LEU A 188 -11.89 19.57 -4.52
N ALA A 189 -11.32 19.71 -3.31
CA ALA A 189 -12.00 19.32 -2.08
C ALA A 189 -13.30 20.09 -1.87
N GLN A 190 -13.33 21.39 -2.22
CA GLN A 190 -14.53 22.22 -2.15
C GLN A 190 -15.59 21.77 -3.17
N ILE A 191 -15.21 21.50 -4.43
CA ILE A 191 -16.10 20.97 -5.46
C ILE A 191 -16.76 19.66 -4.98
N VAL A 192 -15.97 18.73 -4.42
CA VAL A 192 -16.47 17.46 -3.89
C VAL A 192 -17.44 17.70 -2.74
N LYS A 193 -17.08 18.55 -1.78
CA LYS A 193 -17.93 18.89 -0.62
C LYS A 193 -19.29 19.45 -1.05
N GLU A 194 -19.33 20.32 -2.05
CA GLU A 194 -20.57 20.92 -2.57
C GLU A 194 -21.41 19.91 -3.36
N SER A 195 -20.77 18.89 -3.95
CA SER A 195 -21.44 17.84 -4.71
C SER A 195 -22.19 16.85 -3.83
N ILE A 196 -21.78 16.67 -2.58
CA ILE A 196 -22.36 15.68 -1.66
C ILE A 196 -23.48 16.34 -0.82
N PRO A 197 -24.68 15.74 -0.70
CA PRO A 197 -25.76 16.29 0.09
C PRO A 197 -25.38 16.53 1.55
N ALA A 198 -25.84 17.64 2.14
CA ALA A 198 -25.50 18.06 3.50
C ALA A 198 -25.81 17.00 4.58
N ALA A 199 -26.92 16.26 4.41
CA ALA A 199 -27.30 15.17 5.31
C ALA A 199 -26.25 14.05 5.35
N THR A 200 -25.70 13.69 4.19
CA THR A 200 -24.67 12.63 4.08
C THR A 200 -23.31 13.07 4.64
N ARG A 201 -23.00 14.36 4.55
CA ARG A 201 -21.73 14.92 5.08
C ARG A 201 -21.59 14.83 6.60
N ARG A 202 -22.72 14.70 7.33
CA ARG A 202 -22.74 14.68 8.81
C ARG A 202 -22.41 13.33 9.42
N THR A 203 -22.49 12.23 8.64
CA THR A 203 -22.39 10.87 9.14
C THR A 203 -21.08 10.16 8.78
N GLY A 204 -20.16 10.83 8.11
CA GLY A 204 -18.89 10.26 7.62
C GLY A 204 -17.71 11.20 7.85
N GLY A 205 -16.50 10.69 7.62
CA GLY A 205 -15.28 11.50 7.60
C GLY A 205 -15.30 12.58 6.50
N ASN A 206 -14.14 13.17 6.20
CA ASN A 206 -14.05 14.21 5.18
C ASN A 206 -14.60 13.70 3.84
N PRO A 207 -15.58 14.39 3.23
CA PRO A 207 -16.23 13.96 1.98
C PRO A 207 -15.25 13.85 0.80
N ALA A 208 -14.13 14.59 0.80
CA ALA A 208 -13.14 14.54 -0.26
C ALA A 208 -12.27 13.26 -0.21
N LYS A 209 -12.20 12.55 0.93
CA LYS A 209 -11.30 11.40 1.13
C LYS A 209 -11.40 10.36 0.01
N ARG A 210 -12.62 9.95 -0.36
CA ARG A 210 -12.84 8.92 -1.39
C ARG A 210 -12.47 9.38 -2.80
N THR A 211 -12.76 10.64 -3.12
CA THR A 211 -12.40 11.19 -4.43
C THR A 211 -10.89 11.37 -4.59
N PHE A 212 -10.20 11.81 -3.54
CA PHE A 212 -8.73 11.88 -3.53
C PHE A 212 -8.09 10.50 -3.63
N GLN A 213 -8.61 9.53 -2.88
CA GLN A 213 -8.19 8.13 -3.02
C GLN A 213 -8.37 7.63 -4.46
N ALA A 214 -9.49 7.93 -5.10
CA ALA A 214 -9.78 7.50 -6.47
C ALA A 214 -8.75 8.03 -7.48
N PHE A 215 -8.47 9.33 -7.45
CA PHE A 215 -7.48 9.92 -8.34
C PHE A 215 -6.06 9.42 -8.03
N ARG A 216 -5.70 9.27 -6.75
CA ARG A 216 -4.42 8.71 -6.34
C ARG A 216 -4.20 7.31 -6.91
N ILE A 217 -5.17 6.42 -6.68
CA ILE A 217 -5.13 5.05 -7.18
C ILE A 217 -4.98 5.03 -8.70
N TYR A 218 -5.78 5.83 -9.40
CA TYR A 218 -5.77 5.89 -10.86
C TYR A 218 -4.43 6.39 -11.40
N VAL A 219 -3.94 7.53 -10.92
CA VAL A 219 -2.69 8.16 -11.35
C VAL A 219 -1.49 7.25 -11.15
N ASN A 220 -1.50 6.45 -10.08
CA ASN A 220 -0.41 5.56 -9.72
C ASN A 220 -0.63 4.10 -10.14
N ASN A 221 -1.76 3.77 -10.76
CA ASN A 221 -2.09 2.42 -11.20
C ASN A 221 -1.99 1.38 -10.06
N GLU A 222 -2.38 1.79 -8.83
CA GLU A 222 -2.07 1.05 -7.60
C GLU A 222 -2.71 -0.34 -7.57
N ILE A 223 -3.96 -0.46 -8.04
CA ILE A 223 -4.74 -1.70 -8.01
C ILE A 223 -4.20 -2.73 -9.00
N GLU A 224 -3.91 -2.33 -10.22
CA GLU A 224 -3.41 -3.22 -11.27
C GLU A 224 -1.98 -3.69 -10.97
N VAL A 225 -1.15 -2.82 -10.39
CA VAL A 225 0.21 -3.18 -9.95
C VAL A 225 0.15 -4.17 -8.80
N LEU A 226 -0.76 -3.96 -7.82
CA LEU A 226 -0.95 -4.88 -6.70
C LEU A 226 -1.47 -6.26 -7.16
N ASP A 227 -2.43 -6.26 -8.08
CA ASP A 227 -3.02 -7.51 -8.60
C ASP A 227 -1.98 -8.40 -9.31
N ARG A 228 -1.00 -7.79 -9.99
CA ARG A 228 0.15 -8.52 -10.58
C ARG A 228 1.21 -8.92 -9.57
N ALA A 229 1.44 -8.08 -8.56
CA ALA A 229 2.53 -8.28 -7.60
C ALA A 229 2.27 -9.43 -6.62
N ILE A 230 1.05 -9.58 -6.11
CA ILE A 230 0.76 -10.56 -5.05
C ILE A 230 1.01 -12.01 -5.50
N PRO A 231 0.53 -12.48 -6.68
CA PRO A 231 0.86 -13.83 -7.16
C PRO A 231 2.37 -14.05 -7.34
N THR A 232 3.06 -13.07 -7.92
CA THR A 232 4.51 -13.14 -8.12
C THR A 232 5.28 -13.20 -6.79
N ALA A 233 4.83 -12.45 -5.79
CA ALA A 233 5.41 -12.45 -4.46
C ALA A 233 5.20 -13.79 -3.74
N LEU A 234 4.02 -14.41 -3.89
CA LEU A 234 3.75 -15.74 -3.33
C LEU A 234 4.72 -16.79 -3.88
N GLU A 235 4.93 -16.82 -5.18
CA GLU A 235 5.85 -17.78 -5.80
C GLU A 235 7.33 -17.58 -5.38
N LEU A 236 7.72 -16.37 -5.02
CA LEU A 236 9.08 -16.06 -4.58
C LEU A 236 9.36 -16.45 -3.13
N LEU A 237 8.34 -16.77 -2.32
CA LEU A 237 8.55 -17.19 -0.94
C LEU A 237 9.25 -18.54 -0.89
N ALA A 238 10.27 -18.68 -0.03
CA ALA A 238 10.83 -19.96 0.38
C ALA A 238 9.80 -20.80 1.14
N ILE A 239 10.03 -22.10 1.25
CA ILE A 239 9.23 -22.97 2.14
C ILE A 239 9.40 -22.45 3.59
N ASN A 240 8.30 -22.33 4.32
CA ASN A 240 8.16 -21.65 5.61
C ASN A 240 8.41 -20.14 5.57
N GLY A 241 8.57 -19.57 4.38
CA GLY A 241 8.59 -18.13 4.17
C GLY A 241 7.22 -17.50 4.41
N ARG A 242 7.18 -16.24 4.82
CA ARG A 242 5.96 -15.52 5.20
C ARG A 242 5.79 -14.22 4.44
N MET A 243 4.57 -13.93 4.05
CA MET A 243 4.19 -12.62 3.51
C MET A 243 3.22 -11.94 4.45
N VAL A 244 3.48 -10.66 4.72
CA VAL A 244 2.60 -9.75 5.48
C VAL A 244 2.20 -8.59 4.59
N VAL A 245 0.90 -8.31 4.54
CA VAL A 245 0.34 -7.20 3.76
C VAL A 245 -0.50 -6.31 4.66
N LEU A 246 -0.16 -5.03 4.71
CA LEU A 246 -0.90 -3.96 5.37
C LEU A 246 -1.68 -3.21 4.29
N SER A 247 -3.00 -3.27 4.33
CA SER A 247 -3.92 -2.59 3.40
C SER A 247 -4.67 -1.48 4.14
N TYR A 248 -4.98 -0.37 3.47
CA TYR A 248 -5.65 0.78 4.09
C TYR A 248 -7.03 1.08 3.51
N HIS A 249 -7.44 0.38 2.46
CA HIS A 249 -8.78 0.46 1.91
C HIS A 249 -9.29 -0.90 1.36
N SER A 250 -10.59 -0.94 1.10
CA SER A 250 -11.32 -2.15 0.70
C SER A 250 -10.83 -2.79 -0.59
N LEU A 251 -10.36 -2.00 -1.55
CA LEU A 251 -9.91 -2.51 -2.85
C LEU A 251 -8.60 -3.31 -2.70
N GLU A 252 -7.63 -2.79 -1.96
CA GLU A 252 -6.39 -3.50 -1.64
C GLU A 252 -6.69 -4.80 -0.88
N ASP A 253 -7.43 -4.71 0.23
CA ASP A 253 -7.77 -5.86 1.06
C ASP A 253 -8.50 -6.97 0.29
N ARG A 254 -9.34 -6.60 -0.69
CA ARG A 254 -10.07 -7.54 -1.54
C ARG A 254 -9.15 -8.34 -2.45
N ILE A 255 -8.14 -7.69 -3.06
CA ILE A 255 -7.14 -8.36 -3.90
C ILE A 255 -6.33 -9.35 -3.06
N VAL A 256 -5.78 -8.90 -1.94
CA VAL A 256 -4.97 -9.72 -1.06
C VAL A 256 -5.78 -10.91 -0.51
N LYS A 257 -7.01 -10.65 -0.04
CA LYS A 257 -7.91 -11.70 0.43
C LYS A 257 -8.17 -12.75 -0.64
N ARG A 258 -8.49 -12.32 -1.86
CA ARG A 258 -8.76 -13.23 -2.99
C ARG A 258 -7.55 -14.13 -3.27
N ALA A 259 -6.38 -13.53 -3.48
CA ALA A 259 -5.16 -14.25 -3.79
C ALA A 259 -4.75 -15.24 -2.66
N PHE A 260 -4.82 -14.79 -1.40
CA PHE A 260 -4.49 -15.66 -0.26
C PHE A 260 -5.49 -16.81 -0.09
N THR A 261 -6.78 -16.57 -0.31
CA THR A 261 -7.81 -17.61 -0.23
C THR A 261 -7.61 -18.65 -1.32
N GLU A 262 -7.32 -18.22 -2.55
CA GLU A 262 -7.10 -19.11 -3.70
C GLU A 262 -5.96 -20.10 -3.43
N VAL A 263 -4.80 -19.64 -2.97
CA VAL A 263 -3.63 -20.50 -2.76
C VAL A 263 -3.66 -21.31 -1.44
N SER A 264 -4.52 -20.92 -0.49
CA SER A 264 -4.69 -21.62 0.80
C SER A 264 -5.87 -22.59 0.83
N SER A 265 -6.67 -22.65 -0.24
CA SER A 265 -7.76 -23.60 -0.38
C SER A 265 -7.25 -24.95 -0.90
N THR A 266 -7.92 -26.03 -0.48
CA THR A 266 -7.70 -27.36 -1.01
C THR A 266 -8.74 -27.64 -2.10
N ASP A 267 -8.28 -28.06 -3.28
CA ASP A 267 -9.14 -28.33 -4.46
C ASP A 267 -9.96 -29.64 -4.36
N VAL A 268 -10.47 -30.00 -3.18
CA VAL A 268 -11.31 -31.20 -3.07
C VAL A 268 -12.78 -30.79 -3.06
N PRO A 269 -13.57 -31.18 -4.09
CA PRO A 269 -15.01 -30.99 -4.08
C PRO A 269 -15.64 -31.68 -2.86
N HIS A 270 -16.52 -30.99 -2.16
CA HIS A 270 -17.28 -31.55 -1.04
C HIS A 270 -17.97 -32.86 -1.45
N GLY A 271 -17.73 -33.94 -0.69
CA GLY A 271 -18.43 -35.24 -0.87
C GLY A 271 -17.68 -36.31 -1.65
N LEU A 272 -16.46 -36.06 -2.10
CA LEU A 272 -15.63 -37.13 -2.65
C LEU A 272 -14.76 -37.77 -1.56
N PRO A 273 -14.62 -39.11 -1.52
CA PRO A 273 -13.77 -39.83 -0.56
C PRO A 273 -12.30 -39.77 -0.96
N VAL A 274 -11.79 -38.56 -1.17
CA VAL A 274 -10.38 -38.33 -1.52
C VAL A 274 -9.76 -37.54 -0.38
N GLU A 275 -8.63 -38.00 0.15
CA GLU A 275 -7.86 -37.22 1.12
C GLU A 275 -7.37 -35.92 0.47
N PRO A 276 -7.74 -34.75 1.06
CA PRO A 276 -7.30 -33.48 0.51
C PRO A 276 -5.78 -33.36 0.57
N LYS A 277 -5.13 -33.04 -0.54
CA LYS A 277 -3.74 -32.63 -0.49
C LYS A 277 -3.65 -31.35 0.36
N PRO A 278 -2.68 -31.24 1.28
CA PRO A 278 -2.50 -30.03 2.06
C PRO A 278 -2.27 -28.84 1.10
N ALA A 279 -2.92 -27.70 1.40
CA ALA A 279 -2.71 -26.49 0.62
C ALA A 279 -1.23 -26.07 0.66
N ARG A 280 -0.74 -25.51 -0.46
CA ARG A 280 0.65 -25.02 -0.55
C ARG A 280 0.93 -23.88 0.42
N TYR A 281 -0.10 -23.17 0.84
CA TYR A 281 -0.01 -22.03 1.75
C TYR A 281 -1.00 -22.16 2.90
N GLN A 282 -0.62 -21.57 4.03
CA GLN A 282 -1.44 -21.50 5.24
C GLN A 282 -1.70 -20.04 5.62
N LEU A 283 -2.97 -19.67 5.78
CA LEU A 283 -3.33 -18.36 6.34
C LEU A 283 -2.86 -18.28 7.80
N LEU A 284 -2.10 -17.26 8.13
CA LEU A 284 -1.70 -16.93 9.51
C LEU A 284 -2.75 -16.03 10.18
N THR A 285 -3.47 -15.24 9.38
CA THR A 285 -4.62 -14.44 9.80
C THR A 285 -5.89 -14.98 9.13
N ARG A 286 -6.85 -15.51 9.89
CA ARG A 286 -8.12 -16.05 9.34
C ARG A 286 -9.01 -14.97 8.75
N SER A 287 -9.04 -13.80 9.38
CA SER A 287 -9.65 -12.56 8.90
C SER A 287 -8.58 -11.46 8.87
N SER A 288 -8.87 -10.31 8.25
CA SER A 288 -7.97 -9.17 8.43
C SER A 288 -7.97 -8.72 9.90
N GLU A 289 -6.78 -8.49 10.45
CA GLU A 289 -6.59 -7.92 11.78
C GLU A 289 -6.47 -6.40 11.66
N GLY A 290 -6.96 -5.65 12.64
CA GLY A 290 -6.73 -4.20 12.76
C GLY A 290 -5.54 -3.91 13.66
N ALA A 291 -5.14 -2.64 13.74
CA ALA A 291 -4.18 -2.18 14.74
C ALA A 291 -4.78 -2.31 16.15
N SER A 292 -3.91 -2.37 17.15
CA SER A 292 -4.34 -2.37 18.56
C SER A 292 -5.00 -1.04 18.94
N ALA A 293 -5.87 -1.06 19.96
CA ALA A 293 -6.51 0.16 20.46
C ALA A 293 -5.46 1.21 20.88
N HIS A 294 -4.40 0.79 21.54
CA HIS A 294 -3.30 1.67 21.93
C HIS A 294 -2.59 2.30 20.73
N GLU A 295 -2.33 1.51 19.69
CA GLU A 295 -1.70 2.03 18.47
C GLU A 295 -2.60 3.05 17.77
N MET A 296 -3.91 2.80 17.67
CA MET A 296 -4.87 3.73 17.07
C MET A 296 -4.96 5.07 17.80
N GLU A 297 -4.71 5.10 19.11
CA GLU A 297 -4.67 6.33 19.91
C GLU A 297 -3.43 7.16 19.62
N VAL A 298 -2.25 6.53 19.48
CA VAL A 298 -0.97 7.23 19.28
C VAL A 298 -0.63 7.44 17.80
N ASN A 299 -1.19 6.64 16.89
CA ASN A 299 -0.99 6.72 15.45
C ASN A 299 -2.32 6.68 14.69
N PRO A 300 -2.92 7.84 14.39
CA PRO A 300 -4.19 7.91 13.65
C PRO A 300 -4.19 7.21 12.29
N ARG A 301 -3.01 7.00 11.69
CA ARG A 301 -2.87 6.29 10.40
C ARG A 301 -3.17 4.79 10.53
N ALA A 302 -3.02 4.23 11.72
CA ALA A 302 -3.32 2.84 12.02
C ALA A 302 -4.84 2.52 12.03
N GLN A 303 -5.72 3.52 12.09
CA GLN A 303 -7.18 3.32 12.22
C GLN A 303 -7.80 2.52 11.07
N SER A 304 -7.24 2.59 9.87
CA SER A 304 -7.80 1.91 8.69
C SER A 304 -7.01 0.68 8.26
N VAL A 305 -5.92 0.33 8.97
CA VAL A 305 -5.07 -0.79 8.59
C VAL A 305 -5.80 -2.12 8.68
N ARG A 306 -5.57 -2.97 7.70
CA ARG A 306 -6.00 -4.36 7.63
C ARG A 306 -4.79 -5.23 7.36
N ILE A 307 -4.42 -6.04 8.33
CA ILE A 307 -3.25 -6.91 8.30
C ILE A 307 -3.68 -8.28 7.81
N ARG A 308 -3.03 -8.78 6.75
CA ARG A 308 -3.15 -10.18 6.32
C ARG A 308 -1.77 -10.81 6.23
N ALA A 309 -1.69 -12.07 6.65
CA ALA A 309 -0.45 -12.81 6.59
C ALA A 309 -0.69 -14.26 6.15
N ILE A 310 0.29 -14.79 5.40
CA ILE A 310 0.27 -16.15 4.84
C ILE A 310 1.67 -16.74 4.93
N GLU A 311 1.75 -18.06 5.04
CA GLU A 311 3.00 -18.82 5.06
C GLU A 311 3.01 -19.89 3.96
N ARG A 312 4.11 -20.04 3.25
CA ARG A 312 4.31 -21.13 2.29
C ARG A 312 4.69 -22.42 3.02
N ARG A 313 3.92 -23.51 2.83
CA ARG A 313 4.10 -24.80 3.52
C ARG A 313 4.71 -25.88 2.65
N ALA A 314 4.47 -25.82 1.35
CA ALA A 314 4.95 -26.85 0.41
C ALA A 314 5.41 -26.23 -0.91
N ALA A 315 6.14 -27.03 -1.69
CA ALA A 315 6.64 -26.67 -3.01
C ALA A 315 5.53 -26.62 -4.07
#